data_8d6bbb2bb4174380f2f8479d5464b424
#
_entry.id   8d6bbb2bb4174380f2f8479d5464b424
#
_cell.length_a   1.000
_cell.length_b   1.000
_cell.length_c   1.000
_cell.angle_alpha   90.00
_cell.angle_beta   90.00
_cell.angle_gamma   90.00
#
_symmetry.space_group_name_H-M   'P 1'
#
loop_
_entity.id
_entity.type
_entity.pdbx_description
1 polymer ?
#
loop_
_entity_poly.entity_id
_entity_poly.type
_entity_poly.pdbx_seq_one_letter_code
_entity_poly.pdbx_strand_id
1 'polypeptide(L)'
;MEKSYPAYRTNKNIDNRFAPQLGVIQCAYNHLVRTFGQPTLSADNNDTFDGTEQCAWLIEFENGNMVTVSEEKGFGDREHDYKKSDTWKINSRSPHTYEWIKQAIRDSNPNG
;
A
#
# COMPACT_ATOMS: atom_id res chain seq x y z
N MET A 1 19.02 11.86 11.16
CA MET A 1 17.71 11.84 11.80
C MET A 1 17.15 10.43 11.79
N GLU A 2 16.75 9.95 12.92
CA GLU A 2 16.19 8.60 13.01
C GLU A 2 14.75 8.59 12.53
N LYS A 3 14.44 7.55 11.78
CA LYS A 3 13.05 7.34 11.35
C LYS A 3 12.28 6.63 12.46
N SER A 4 11.00 6.93 12.57
CA SER A 4 10.14 6.34 13.60
C SER A 4 9.61 4.95 13.20
N TYR A 5 10.10 4.40 12.09
CA TYR A 5 9.66 3.10 11.58
C TYR A 5 10.87 2.32 11.05
N PRO A 6 10.76 0.97 11.02
CA PRO A 6 11.83 0.14 10.48
C PRO A 6 12.00 0.32 8.97
N ALA A 7 13.15 -0.09 8.45
CA ALA A 7 13.34 -0.17 7.01
C ALA A 7 12.33 -1.14 6.41
N TYR A 8 11.95 -0.93 5.15
CA TYR A 8 10.92 -1.73 4.49
C TYR A 8 11.28 -1.94 3.03
N ARG A 9 10.61 -2.94 2.44
CA ARG A 9 10.72 -3.22 1.01
C ARG A 9 9.40 -3.77 0.51
N THR A 10 9.17 -3.72 -0.80
CA THR A 10 8.04 -4.43 -1.40
C THR A 10 8.46 -5.87 -1.69
N ASN A 11 7.50 -6.80 -1.53
CA ASN A 11 7.77 -8.21 -1.73
C ASN A 11 6.49 -8.91 -2.14
N LYS A 12 6.39 -9.31 -3.41
CA LYS A 12 5.17 -9.93 -3.94
C LYS A 12 4.90 -11.33 -3.38
N ASN A 13 5.85 -11.90 -2.65
CA ASN A 13 5.70 -13.24 -2.11
C ASN A 13 5.13 -13.27 -0.69
N ILE A 14 4.90 -12.13 -0.07
CA ILE A 14 4.31 -12.13 1.27
C ILE A 14 2.82 -12.47 1.19
N ASP A 15 2.33 -13.15 2.22
CA ASP A 15 0.92 -13.51 2.33
C ASP A 15 0.28 -12.71 3.44
N ASN A 16 -0.51 -11.72 3.07
CA ASN A 16 -1.19 -10.85 4.01
C ASN A 16 -2.69 -10.80 3.73
N ARG A 17 -3.22 -11.85 3.05
CA ARG A 17 -4.58 -11.83 2.50
C ARG A 17 -5.69 -11.68 3.55
N PHE A 18 -5.48 -12.21 4.74
CA PHE A 18 -6.51 -12.20 5.77
C PHE A 18 -6.23 -11.20 6.87
N ALA A 19 -5.32 -10.28 6.64
CA ALA A 19 -5.02 -9.26 7.64
C ALA A 19 -6.18 -8.27 7.76
N PRO A 20 -6.50 -7.84 8.98
CA PRO A 20 -7.59 -6.88 9.16
C PRO A 20 -7.25 -5.51 8.61
N GLN A 21 -8.28 -4.78 8.20
CA GLN A 21 -8.12 -3.41 7.78
C GLN A 21 -7.93 -2.53 9.02
N LEU A 22 -6.81 -1.81 9.06
CA LEU A 22 -6.51 -0.89 10.16
C LEU A 22 -7.09 0.50 9.93
N GLY A 23 -7.26 0.89 8.67
CA GLY A 23 -7.78 2.20 8.33
C GLY A 23 -7.58 2.48 6.87
N VAL A 24 -7.78 3.74 6.50
CA VAL A 24 -7.56 4.21 5.14
C VAL A 24 -6.65 5.44 5.19
N ILE A 25 -5.98 5.70 4.06
CA ILE A 25 -5.20 6.93 3.89
C ILE A 25 -5.67 7.61 2.63
N GLN A 26 -5.49 8.92 2.59
CA GLN A 26 -5.77 9.72 1.40
C GLN A 26 -4.46 10.23 0.83
N CYS A 27 -4.18 9.87 -0.42
CA CYS A 27 -2.89 10.15 -1.01
C CYS A 27 -2.97 9.85 -2.50
N ALA A 28 -2.33 10.67 -3.32
CA ALA A 28 -2.31 10.44 -4.75
C ALA A 28 -1.51 9.19 -5.09
N TYR A 29 -1.92 8.50 -6.16
CA TYR A 29 -1.21 7.32 -6.65
C TYR A 29 0.29 7.61 -6.86
N ASN A 30 0.60 8.73 -7.49
CA ASN A 30 2.00 9.09 -7.77
C ASN A 30 2.82 9.28 -6.50
N HIS A 31 2.20 9.72 -5.42
CA HIS A 31 2.88 9.86 -4.14
C HIS A 31 3.25 8.48 -3.58
N LEU A 32 2.35 7.50 -3.72
CA LEU A 32 2.63 6.13 -3.31
C LEU A 32 3.75 5.52 -4.14
N VAL A 33 3.77 5.78 -5.44
CA VAL A 33 4.86 5.32 -6.30
C VAL A 33 6.19 5.94 -5.85
N ARG A 34 6.17 7.21 -5.50
CA ARG A 34 7.38 7.87 -5.00
C ARG A 34 7.86 7.25 -3.70
N THR A 35 6.93 6.84 -2.85
CA THR A 35 7.26 6.28 -1.54
C THR A 35 7.71 4.83 -1.63
N PHE A 36 6.97 3.99 -2.38
CA PHE A 36 7.13 2.54 -2.36
C PHE A 36 7.56 1.93 -3.68
N GLY A 37 7.66 2.74 -4.74
CA GLY A 37 7.94 2.25 -6.08
C GLY A 37 6.67 1.84 -6.79
N GLN A 38 6.82 1.11 -7.89
CA GLN A 38 5.66 0.64 -8.65
C GLN A 38 4.85 -0.34 -7.82
N PRO A 39 3.53 -0.43 -8.06
CA PRO A 39 2.71 -1.38 -7.32
C PRO A 39 3.26 -2.80 -7.43
N THR A 40 3.20 -3.51 -6.31
CA THR A 40 3.64 -4.91 -6.28
C THR A 40 2.71 -5.77 -7.13
N LEU A 41 1.40 -5.51 -7.03
CA LEU A 41 0.39 -6.17 -7.81
C LEU A 41 -0.46 -5.12 -8.51
N SER A 42 -0.71 -5.29 -9.80
CA SER A 42 -1.56 -4.35 -10.52
C SER A 42 -2.24 -5.04 -11.68
N ALA A 43 -3.35 -4.46 -12.15
CA ALA A 43 -4.08 -4.98 -13.29
C ALA A 43 -3.23 -4.92 -14.56
N ASP A 44 -2.31 -3.97 -14.65
CA ASP A 44 -1.46 -3.81 -15.83
C ASP A 44 -0.50 -4.96 -16.05
N ASN A 45 -0.10 -5.65 -14.96
CA ASN A 45 0.82 -6.80 -15.07
C ASN A 45 0.13 -8.11 -14.73
N ASN A 46 -1.20 -8.11 -14.70
CA ASN A 46 -2.04 -9.28 -14.45
C ASN A 46 -1.84 -9.91 -13.08
N ASP A 47 -1.25 -9.19 -12.15
CA ASP A 47 -1.05 -9.66 -10.78
C ASP A 47 -2.17 -9.12 -9.91
N THR A 48 -3.35 -9.72 -9.98
CA THR A 48 -4.46 -9.31 -9.12
C THR A 48 -4.64 -10.30 -7.98
N PHE A 49 -5.08 -9.82 -6.83
CA PHE A 49 -5.31 -10.66 -5.67
C PHE A 49 -6.43 -11.65 -5.91
N ASP A 50 -7.63 -11.11 -5.97
CA ASP A 50 -8.86 -11.91 -6.02
C ASP A 50 -9.84 -11.33 -7.03
N GLY A 51 -9.39 -10.39 -7.85
CA GLY A 51 -10.21 -9.76 -8.87
C GLY A 51 -11.00 -8.57 -8.38
N THR A 52 -10.87 -8.18 -7.12
CA THR A 52 -11.59 -7.04 -6.58
C THR A 52 -10.76 -5.77 -6.50
N GLU A 53 -9.45 -5.91 -6.37
CA GLU A 53 -8.55 -4.76 -6.37
C GLU A 53 -7.74 -4.74 -7.65
N GLN A 54 -7.45 -3.54 -8.13
CA GLN A 54 -6.64 -3.38 -9.33
C GLN A 54 -5.21 -3.01 -9.04
N CYS A 55 -4.89 -2.67 -7.82
CA CYS A 55 -3.57 -2.16 -7.48
C CYS A 55 -3.29 -2.35 -6.00
N ALA A 56 -2.10 -2.86 -5.68
CA ALA A 56 -1.70 -3.02 -4.28
C ALA A 56 -0.19 -3.02 -4.14
N TRP A 57 0.27 -2.55 -3.00
CA TRP A 57 1.66 -2.68 -2.58
C TRP A 57 1.70 -3.65 -1.42
N LEU A 58 2.54 -4.68 -1.55
CA LEU A 58 2.82 -5.64 -0.47
C LEU A 58 4.14 -5.24 0.15
N ILE A 59 4.12 -4.83 1.40
CA ILE A 59 5.27 -4.22 2.05
C ILE A 59 5.68 -5.07 3.25
N GLU A 60 6.98 -5.31 3.36
CA GLU A 60 7.57 -6.06 4.47
C GLU A 60 8.55 -5.16 5.19
N PHE A 61 8.40 -5.03 6.50
CA PHE A 61 9.37 -4.31 7.34
C PHE A 61 10.45 -5.27 7.81
N GLU A 62 11.62 -4.74 8.10
CA GLU A 62 12.78 -5.56 8.48
C GLU A 62 12.55 -6.34 9.77
N ASN A 63 11.60 -5.91 10.60
CA ASN A 63 11.25 -6.63 11.83
C ASN A 63 10.24 -7.76 11.59
N GLY A 64 9.90 -8.04 10.34
CA GLY A 64 8.98 -9.12 9.98
C GLY A 64 7.54 -8.74 9.85
N ASN A 65 7.16 -7.53 10.20
CA ASN A 65 5.77 -7.09 10.03
C ASN A 65 5.46 -6.85 8.56
N MET A 66 4.23 -7.20 8.16
CA MET A 66 3.77 -7.06 6.78
C MET A 66 2.55 -6.17 6.72
N VAL A 67 2.42 -5.40 5.63
CA VAL A 67 1.28 -4.53 5.44
C VAL A 67 0.91 -4.50 3.96
N THR A 68 -0.39 -4.40 3.69
CA THR A 68 -0.91 -4.24 2.33
C THR A 68 -1.52 -2.86 2.20
N VAL A 69 -1.09 -2.14 1.16
CA VAL A 69 -1.72 -0.87 0.76
C VAL A 69 -2.44 -1.15 -0.54
N SER A 70 -3.77 -1.08 -0.54
CA SER A 70 -4.58 -1.38 -1.73
C SER A 70 -5.63 -0.32 -1.91
N GLU A 71 -6.14 -0.18 -3.15
CA GLU A 71 -7.12 0.85 -3.41
C GLU A 71 -8.44 0.56 -2.69
N GLU A 72 -9.10 1.63 -2.26
CA GLU A 72 -10.37 1.53 -1.55
C GLU A 72 -11.49 1.11 -2.48
N LYS A 73 -11.47 1.60 -3.71
CA LYS A 73 -12.51 1.34 -4.71
C LYS A 73 -11.90 0.73 -5.95
N GLY A 74 -12.70 0.01 -6.69
CA GLY A 74 -12.29 -0.68 -7.91
C GLY A 74 -13.18 -1.87 -8.16
N PHE A 75 -13.89 -2.26 -7.13
CA PHE A 75 -14.76 -3.43 -7.19
C PHE A 75 -15.89 -3.21 -8.19
N GLY A 76 -15.96 -4.07 -9.19
CA GLY A 76 -17.06 -4.05 -10.13
C GLY A 76 -17.03 -2.95 -11.18
N ASP A 77 -16.04 -2.09 -11.16
CA ASP A 77 -15.95 -0.98 -12.11
C ASP A 77 -14.86 -1.27 -13.13
N ARG A 78 -15.29 -1.68 -14.32
CA ARG A 78 -14.34 -2.04 -15.39
C ARG A 78 -13.60 -0.85 -15.95
N GLU A 79 -14.15 0.33 -15.80
CA GLU A 79 -13.54 1.55 -16.33
C GLU A 79 -12.72 2.28 -15.26
N HIS A 80 -12.66 1.72 -14.08
CA HIS A 80 -11.92 2.33 -12.98
C HIS A 80 -10.42 2.38 -13.29
N ASP A 81 -9.87 3.57 -13.15
CA ASP A 81 -8.43 3.77 -13.33
C ASP A 81 -7.79 3.94 -11.95
N TYR A 82 -7.10 2.90 -11.47
CA TYR A 82 -6.49 2.93 -10.15
C TYR A 82 -5.46 4.05 -10.01
N LYS A 83 -4.90 4.53 -11.12
CA LYS A 83 -3.92 5.62 -11.09
C LYS A 83 -4.55 6.95 -10.69
N LYS A 84 -5.87 7.04 -10.72
CA LYS A 84 -6.61 8.22 -10.28
C LYS A 84 -7.17 8.07 -8.87
N SER A 85 -6.95 6.93 -8.24
CA SER A 85 -7.40 6.70 -6.87
C SER A 85 -6.65 7.58 -5.90
N ASP A 86 -7.34 8.04 -4.87
CA ASP A 86 -6.75 8.87 -3.83
C ASP A 86 -7.05 8.35 -2.43
N THR A 87 -7.69 7.20 -2.33
CA THR A 87 -8.05 6.60 -1.05
C THR A 87 -7.60 5.14 -1.06
N TRP A 88 -6.84 4.76 -0.04
CA TRP A 88 -6.19 3.45 0.00
C TRP A 88 -6.43 2.79 1.34
N LYS A 89 -6.70 1.47 1.30
CA LYS A 89 -6.88 0.66 2.50
C LYS A 89 -5.52 0.20 3.02
N ILE A 90 -5.39 0.17 4.33
CA ILE A 90 -4.19 -0.35 4.99
C ILE A 90 -4.60 -1.57 5.79
N ASN A 91 -4.06 -2.73 5.43
CA ASN A 91 -4.36 -3.99 6.09
C ASN A 91 -3.09 -4.58 6.69
N SER A 92 -3.15 -4.97 7.95
CA SER A 92 -2.01 -5.58 8.63
C SER A 92 -2.46 -6.25 9.92
N ARG A 93 -1.70 -7.23 10.36
CA ARG A 93 -1.91 -7.85 11.67
C ARG A 93 -1.25 -7.08 12.80
N SER A 94 -0.38 -6.13 12.46
CA SER A 94 0.30 -5.29 13.44
C SER A 94 -0.24 -3.87 13.40
N PRO A 95 -0.87 -3.37 14.47
CA PRO A 95 -1.43 -2.01 14.46
C PRO A 95 -0.41 -0.91 14.22
N HIS A 96 0.84 -1.14 14.58
CA HIS A 96 1.89 -0.13 14.42
C HIS A 96 2.17 0.20 12.95
N THR A 97 1.92 -0.75 12.05
CA THR A 97 2.25 -0.55 10.63
C THR A 97 1.45 0.59 10.00
N TYR A 98 0.24 0.85 10.49
CA TYR A 98 -0.56 1.93 9.96
C TYR A 98 0.16 3.28 10.14
N GLU A 99 0.68 3.54 11.33
CA GLU A 99 1.44 4.75 11.58
C GLU A 99 2.74 4.78 10.78
N TRP A 100 3.41 3.63 10.66
CA TRP A 100 4.66 3.55 9.90
C TRP A 100 4.44 3.90 8.43
N ILE A 101 3.34 3.40 7.83
CA ILE A 101 3.01 3.72 6.44
C ILE A 101 2.74 5.20 6.29
N LYS A 102 1.98 5.80 7.20
CA LYS A 102 1.71 7.23 7.15
C LYS A 102 2.99 8.04 7.25
N GLN A 103 3.90 7.64 8.13
CA GLN A 103 5.18 8.33 8.30
C GLN A 103 6.04 8.20 7.03
N ALA A 104 6.10 7.02 6.44
CA ALA A 104 6.89 6.81 5.23
C ALA A 104 6.38 7.70 4.09
N ILE A 105 5.06 7.79 3.95
CA ILE A 105 4.46 8.63 2.90
C ILE A 105 4.78 10.09 3.16
N ARG A 106 4.71 10.53 4.40
CA ARG A 106 5.03 11.90 4.77
C ARG A 106 6.49 12.23 4.49
N ASP A 107 7.38 11.28 4.80
CA ASP A 107 8.82 11.48 4.60
C ASP A 107 9.20 11.58 3.12
N SER A 108 8.41 10.97 2.25
CA SER A 108 8.68 10.99 0.80
C SER A 108 8.12 12.24 0.13
N ASN A 109 7.38 13.06 0.85
CA ASN A 109 6.77 14.27 0.30
C ASN A 109 7.83 15.38 0.25
N PRO A 110 8.23 15.85 -0.95
CA PRO A 110 9.29 16.86 -1.05
C PRO A 110 8.89 18.22 -0.51
N ASN A 111 7.61 18.45 -0.29
CA ASN A 111 7.11 19.73 0.18
C ASN A 111 6.73 19.72 1.66
N GLY A 112 7.13 18.70 2.36
CA GLY A 112 6.82 18.66 3.77
C GLY A 112 6.83 17.34 4.37
#